data_3b736db7318230ffada86b6e1f002f8d
#
_entry.id   3b736db7318230ffada86b6e1f002f8d
#
_cell.length_a   1.000
_cell.length_b   1.000
_cell.length_c   1.000
_cell.angle_alpha   90.00
_cell.angle_beta   90.00
_cell.angle_gamma   90.00
#
_symmetry.space_group_name_H-M   'P 1'
#
loop_
_entity.id
_entity.type
_entity.pdbx_description
1 polymer ?
#
loop_
_entity_poly.entity_id
_entity_poly.type
_entity_poly.pdbx_seq_one_letter_code
_entity_poly.pdbx_strand_id
1 'polypeptide(L)'
;MYWEIRNLTRLEALPDGVLPPEEACRFVLHRHEDRDGAHFDLRIEEGNCLLGWRISGEAVEAGCWATEKLPHPPRWLDEDGDARREDEGVYVWRERGTDARELALHGQAGVTVLRFERAEAPAVDSVRALAGLARAHQQPLDRLEALVADGIEARRNAIARFCGLSRELDGEGFDEEAWRRLLSGMRLREIGVRLAKVETRHDLAHPPEPASRPEPLPDGSARPAHDARLGRAMRIAQG
;
A
#
# COMPACT_ATOMS: atom_id res chain seq x y z
N MET A 1 -17.23 9.12 -10.43
CA MET A 1 -15.94 9.60 -10.97
C MET A 1 -14.93 9.58 -9.84
N TYR A 2 -13.63 9.34 -10.13
CA TYR A 2 -12.58 9.28 -9.12
C TYR A 2 -11.67 10.50 -9.22
N TRP A 3 -11.25 10.97 -8.06
CA TRP A 3 -10.43 12.16 -7.88
C TRP A 3 -9.33 11.88 -6.88
N GLU A 4 -8.23 12.62 -6.95
CA GLU A 4 -7.18 12.66 -5.95
C GLU A 4 -7.05 14.08 -5.43
N ILE A 5 -6.92 14.26 -4.12
CA ILE A 5 -6.62 15.58 -3.53
C ILE A 5 -5.14 15.83 -3.75
N ARG A 6 -4.81 16.66 -4.73
CA ARG A 6 -3.41 17.01 -5.07
C ARG A 6 -2.81 18.06 -4.18
N ASN A 7 -3.66 18.96 -3.68
CA ASN A 7 -3.20 19.99 -2.77
C ASN A 7 -4.28 20.28 -1.73
N LEU A 8 -3.82 20.53 -0.52
CA LEU A 8 -4.65 20.99 0.60
C LEU A 8 -3.88 22.09 1.31
N THR A 9 -4.44 23.29 1.35
CA THR A 9 -3.89 24.44 2.07
C THR A 9 -4.87 24.87 3.15
N ARG A 10 -4.41 24.97 4.40
CA ARG A 10 -5.19 25.51 5.52
C ARG A 10 -4.68 26.89 5.88
N LEU A 11 -5.59 27.83 5.98
CA LEU A 11 -5.33 29.22 6.40
C LEU A 11 -6.10 29.45 7.70
N GLU A 12 -5.40 29.78 8.77
CA GLU A 12 -5.98 29.96 10.11
C GLU A 12 -6.99 31.12 10.18
N ALA A 13 -6.88 32.09 9.30
CA ALA A 13 -7.87 33.15 9.10
C ALA A 13 -7.77 33.73 7.69
N LEU A 14 -8.88 34.23 7.16
CA LEU A 14 -8.81 35.15 6.04
C LEU A 14 -8.13 36.44 6.50
N PRO A 15 -7.31 37.06 5.66
CA PRO A 15 -6.89 38.45 5.91
C PRO A 15 -8.13 39.30 6.21
N ASP A 16 -8.06 40.12 7.26
CA ASP A 16 -9.15 41.01 7.66
C ASP A 16 -9.80 41.70 6.46
N GLY A 17 -11.09 41.50 6.27
CA GLY A 17 -11.90 42.15 5.22
C GLY A 17 -12.26 41.30 3.99
N VAL A 18 -11.82 40.03 3.89
CA VAL A 18 -12.29 39.13 2.83
C VAL A 18 -13.49 38.35 3.37
N LEU A 19 -14.67 38.92 3.24
CA LEU A 19 -15.92 38.21 3.46
C LEU A 19 -16.13 37.20 2.32
N PRO A 20 -16.76 36.03 2.61
CA PRO A 20 -17.20 35.16 1.54
C PRO A 20 -18.14 35.92 0.60
N PRO A 21 -18.11 35.65 -0.71
CA PRO A 21 -19.00 36.32 -1.66
C PRO A 21 -20.47 36.16 -1.25
N GLU A 22 -21.29 37.16 -1.57
CA GLU A 22 -22.75 37.12 -1.30
C GLU A 22 -23.44 35.89 -1.92
N GLU A 23 -22.84 35.28 -2.96
CA GLU A 23 -23.31 34.07 -3.64
C GLU A 23 -22.70 32.74 -3.07
N ALA A 24 -22.07 32.80 -1.90
CA ALA A 24 -21.47 31.60 -1.31
C ALA A 24 -22.54 30.59 -0.90
N CYS A 25 -22.38 29.34 -1.38
CA CYS A 25 -23.25 28.23 -1.03
C CYS A 25 -22.71 27.46 0.17
N ARG A 26 -23.56 26.68 0.83
CA ARG A 26 -23.20 25.95 2.05
C ARG A 26 -22.42 24.68 1.74
N PHE A 27 -21.58 24.28 2.68
CA PHE A 27 -20.97 22.95 2.71
C PHE A 27 -21.07 22.33 4.09
N VAL A 28 -20.91 20.99 4.12
CA VAL A 28 -20.71 20.22 5.34
C VAL A 28 -19.68 19.12 5.06
N LEU A 29 -18.83 18.87 6.05
CA LEU A 29 -17.86 17.78 6.07
C LEU A 29 -18.21 16.83 7.21
N HIS A 30 -18.62 15.63 6.87
CA HIS A 30 -18.96 14.58 7.84
C HIS A 30 -17.86 13.51 7.88
N ARG A 31 -17.49 13.06 9.07
CA ARG A 31 -16.67 11.88 9.28
C ARG A 31 -17.53 10.68 9.56
N HIS A 32 -17.27 9.61 8.84
CA HIS A 32 -17.88 8.30 9.07
C HIS A 32 -16.80 7.28 9.41
N GLU A 33 -17.22 6.26 10.15
CA GLU A 33 -16.41 5.07 10.39
C GLU A 33 -17.27 3.84 10.12
N ASP A 34 -16.93 3.08 9.10
CA ASP A 34 -17.63 1.87 8.72
C ASP A 34 -16.66 0.68 8.61
N ARG A 35 -17.18 -0.47 8.19
CA ARG A 35 -16.37 -1.68 7.99
C ARG A 35 -15.25 -1.53 6.95
N ASP A 36 -15.31 -0.52 6.10
CA ASP A 36 -14.30 -0.21 5.09
C ASP A 36 -13.26 0.80 5.61
N GLY A 37 -13.40 1.26 6.84
CA GLY A 37 -12.53 2.20 7.54
C GLY A 37 -13.11 3.61 7.63
N ALA A 38 -12.28 4.52 8.17
CA ALA A 38 -12.64 5.92 8.28
C ALA A 38 -12.68 6.61 6.91
N HIS A 39 -13.64 7.49 6.73
CA HIS A 39 -13.76 8.30 5.54
C HIS A 39 -14.52 9.60 5.85
N PHE A 40 -14.41 10.56 4.94
CA PHE A 40 -15.12 11.82 5.02
C PHE A 40 -16.09 11.96 3.85
N ASP A 41 -17.28 12.48 4.14
CA ASP A 41 -18.26 12.90 3.13
C ASP A 41 -18.25 14.43 3.09
N LEU A 42 -17.61 14.98 2.06
CA LEU A 42 -17.76 16.41 1.73
C LEU A 42 -19.00 16.58 0.88
N ARG A 43 -19.93 17.40 1.32
CA ARG A 43 -21.16 17.77 0.59
C ARG A 43 -21.22 19.26 0.44
N ILE A 44 -21.53 19.72 -0.77
CA ILE A 44 -21.66 21.11 -1.14
C ILE A 44 -23.02 21.36 -1.78
N GLU A 45 -23.64 22.47 -1.45
CA GLU A 45 -24.93 22.89 -1.99
C GLU A 45 -24.77 23.36 -3.44
N GLU A 46 -25.59 22.80 -4.35
CA GLU A 46 -25.59 23.15 -5.74
C GLU A 46 -27.03 23.22 -6.24
N GLY A 47 -27.62 24.42 -6.22
CA GLY A 47 -29.03 24.59 -6.56
C GLY A 47 -29.95 23.80 -5.62
N ASN A 48 -30.72 22.84 -6.16
CA ASN A 48 -31.67 22.03 -5.40
C ASN A 48 -31.11 20.68 -4.93
N CYS A 49 -29.80 20.46 -5.00
CA CYS A 49 -29.18 19.20 -4.59
C CYS A 49 -27.82 19.45 -3.93
N LEU A 50 -27.22 18.39 -3.40
CA LEU A 50 -25.86 18.39 -2.92
C LEU A 50 -25.00 17.58 -3.88
N LEU A 51 -23.93 18.18 -4.36
CA LEU A 51 -22.79 17.45 -4.89
C LEU A 51 -21.94 16.98 -3.74
N GLY A 52 -21.18 15.90 -3.94
CA GLY A 52 -20.32 15.43 -2.86
C GLY A 52 -19.26 14.46 -3.28
N TRP A 53 -18.30 14.31 -2.39
CA TRP A 53 -17.19 13.36 -2.50
C TRP A 53 -17.06 12.55 -1.22
N ARG A 54 -16.89 11.26 -1.38
CA ARG A 54 -16.40 10.39 -0.31
C ARG A 54 -14.88 10.38 -0.37
N ILE A 55 -14.23 10.94 0.63
CA ILE A 55 -12.77 11.06 0.75
C ILE A 55 -12.29 9.96 1.69
N SER A 56 -11.40 9.09 1.23
CA SER A 56 -10.88 7.96 2.02
C SER A 56 -9.73 8.41 2.92
N GLY A 57 -9.67 7.91 4.15
CA GLY A 57 -8.58 8.16 5.10
C GLY A 57 -9.04 8.61 6.46
N GLU A 58 -8.09 8.68 7.40
CA GLU A 58 -8.29 9.13 8.78
C GLU A 58 -8.30 10.67 8.91
N ALA A 59 -7.77 11.36 7.92
CA ALA A 59 -7.77 12.80 7.81
C ALA A 59 -7.95 13.22 6.35
N VAL A 60 -8.46 14.43 6.11
CA VAL A 60 -8.48 15.02 4.77
C VAL A 60 -7.13 15.69 4.53
N GLU A 61 -6.36 15.15 3.58
CA GLU A 61 -5.01 15.60 3.26
C GLU A 61 -4.66 15.37 1.78
N ALA A 62 -3.55 15.94 1.33
CA ALA A 62 -3.05 15.67 -0.02
C ALA A 62 -2.68 14.19 -0.18
N GLY A 63 -3.01 13.61 -1.33
CA GLY A 63 -2.85 12.18 -1.61
C GLY A 63 -4.08 11.33 -1.27
N CYS A 64 -5.09 11.87 -0.59
CA CYS A 64 -6.34 11.16 -0.37
C CYS A 64 -7.12 10.96 -1.66
N TRP A 65 -7.73 9.79 -1.78
CA TRP A 65 -8.64 9.45 -2.87
C TRP A 65 -10.06 9.90 -2.55
N ALA A 66 -10.75 10.45 -3.54
CA ALA A 66 -12.11 10.88 -3.42
C ALA A 66 -12.98 10.28 -4.53
N THR A 67 -14.16 9.78 -4.16
CA THR A 67 -15.16 9.26 -5.09
C THR A 67 -16.33 10.23 -5.14
N GLU A 68 -16.61 10.74 -6.34
CA GLU A 68 -17.78 11.60 -6.56
C GLU A 68 -19.06 10.78 -6.32
N LYS A 69 -19.96 11.31 -5.52
CA LYS A 69 -21.24 10.70 -5.18
C LYS A 69 -22.34 11.15 -6.14
N LEU A 70 -23.40 10.39 -6.23
CA LEU A 70 -24.62 10.84 -6.86
C LEU A 70 -25.18 12.04 -6.06
N PRO A 71 -25.91 12.97 -6.73
CA PRO A 71 -26.52 14.09 -6.04
C PRO A 71 -27.44 13.63 -4.89
N HIS A 72 -27.37 14.34 -3.76
CA HIS A 72 -28.14 14.07 -2.56
C HIS A 72 -29.17 15.16 -2.29
N PRO A 73 -30.24 14.87 -1.52
CA PRO A 73 -31.18 15.88 -1.05
C PRO A 73 -30.50 16.92 -0.13
N PRO A 74 -30.92 18.20 -0.19
CA PRO A 74 -30.32 19.29 0.61
C PRO A 74 -30.37 19.09 2.13
N ARG A 75 -31.33 18.29 2.64
CA ARG A 75 -31.46 17.99 4.08
C ARG A 75 -30.17 17.49 4.76
N TRP A 76 -29.26 16.84 4.00
CA TRP A 76 -27.97 16.37 4.53
C TRP A 76 -26.96 17.47 4.85
N LEU A 77 -27.29 18.75 4.64
CA LEU A 77 -26.54 19.87 5.20
C LEU A 77 -26.86 20.07 6.70
N ASP A 78 -28.06 19.70 7.11
CA ASP A 78 -28.57 19.96 8.45
C ASP A 78 -28.68 18.67 9.29
N GLU A 79 -28.73 17.49 8.66
CA GLU A 79 -28.85 16.18 9.28
C GLU A 79 -27.51 15.43 9.25
N ASP A 80 -27.00 15.01 10.41
CA ASP A 80 -25.73 14.29 10.52
C ASP A 80 -25.88 12.76 10.41
N GLY A 81 -27.07 12.22 10.77
CA GLY A 81 -27.28 10.77 10.82
C GLY A 81 -26.33 10.11 11.83
N ASP A 82 -25.63 9.07 11.38
CA ASP A 82 -24.61 8.35 12.18
C ASP A 82 -23.20 8.96 12.06
N ALA A 83 -23.08 10.08 11.35
CA ALA A 83 -21.78 10.72 11.11
C ALA A 83 -21.45 11.75 12.20
N ARG A 84 -20.17 12.02 12.36
CA ARG A 84 -19.69 13.16 13.13
C ARG A 84 -19.45 14.34 12.20
N ARG A 85 -20.05 15.48 12.47
CA ARG A 85 -19.78 16.72 11.78
C ARG A 85 -18.39 17.21 12.16
N GLU A 86 -17.50 17.32 11.16
CA GLU A 86 -16.12 17.78 11.36
C GLU A 86 -15.97 19.27 11.04
N ASP A 87 -16.68 19.74 10.02
CA ASP A 87 -16.68 21.15 9.63
C ASP A 87 -17.93 21.49 8.84
N GLU A 88 -18.31 22.77 8.86
CA GLU A 88 -19.40 23.32 8.08
C GLU A 88 -19.19 24.81 7.83
N GLY A 89 -19.85 25.33 6.82
CA GLY A 89 -19.76 26.73 6.49
C GLY A 89 -20.19 27.01 5.07
N VAL A 90 -19.47 27.91 4.40
CA VAL A 90 -19.73 28.26 3.02
C VAL A 90 -18.54 27.95 2.14
N TYR A 91 -18.78 27.71 0.87
CA TYR A 91 -17.72 27.41 -0.08
C TYR A 91 -17.78 28.29 -1.31
N VAL A 92 -16.66 28.37 -1.99
CA VAL A 92 -16.50 29.06 -3.27
C VAL A 92 -15.72 28.17 -4.23
N TRP A 93 -16.21 28.03 -5.45
CA TRP A 93 -15.43 27.45 -6.54
C TRP A 93 -14.31 28.39 -6.95
N ARG A 94 -13.07 27.94 -6.86
CA ARG A 94 -11.90 28.61 -7.43
C ARG A 94 -11.60 28.10 -8.85
N GLU A 95 -11.83 26.81 -9.07
CA GLU A 95 -11.74 26.15 -10.36
C GLU A 95 -12.83 25.08 -10.47
N ARG A 96 -13.52 25.00 -11.61
CA ARG A 96 -14.58 24.00 -11.86
C ARG A 96 -14.39 23.40 -13.25
N GLY A 97 -13.35 22.59 -13.40
CA GLY A 97 -13.02 21.87 -14.63
C GLY A 97 -13.50 20.43 -14.62
N THR A 98 -13.33 19.76 -15.75
CA THR A 98 -13.59 18.31 -15.92
C THR A 98 -12.48 17.45 -15.33
N ASP A 99 -11.25 17.94 -15.35
CA ASP A 99 -10.05 17.22 -14.94
C ASP A 99 -9.40 17.79 -13.67
N ALA A 100 -9.75 19.03 -13.32
CA ALA A 100 -9.35 19.65 -12.08
C ALA A 100 -10.50 20.48 -11.49
N ARG A 101 -10.59 20.47 -10.16
CA ARG A 101 -11.56 21.26 -9.39
C ARG A 101 -10.86 21.81 -8.15
N GLU A 102 -11.12 23.08 -7.83
CA GLU A 102 -10.60 23.69 -6.62
C GLU A 102 -11.72 24.41 -5.85
N LEU A 103 -11.83 24.07 -4.57
CA LEU A 103 -12.80 24.60 -3.63
C LEU A 103 -12.08 25.36 -2.52
N ALA A 104 -12.55 26.54 -2.18
CA ALA A 104 -12.24 27.21 -0.92
C ALA A 104 -13.42 26.98 0.04
N LEU A 105 -13.17 26.24 1.11
CA LEU A 105 -14.12 25.95 2.18
C LEU A 105 -13.87 26.91 3.33
N HIS A 106 -14.83 27.80 3.61
CA HIS A 106 -14.81 28.76 4.71
C HIS A 106 -15.56 28.14 5.89
N GLY A 107 -14.85 27.34 6.66
CA GLY A 107 -15.39 26.58 7.78
C GLY A 107 -15.17 27.25 9.14
N GLN A 108 -15.56 26.56 10.20
CA GLN A 108 -15.44 27.04 11.58
C GLN A 108 -13.98 27.19 12.03
N ALA A 109 -13.07 26.36 11.50
CA ALA A 109 -11.64 26.34 11.85
C ALA A 109 -10.79 27.24 10.95
N GLY A 110 -11.38 27.96 9.98
CA GLY A 110 -10.67 28.79 9.03
C GLY A 110 -11.00 28.44 7.58
N VAL A 111 -10.06 28.72 6.67
CA VAL A 111 -10.25 28.43 5.24
C VAL A 111 -9.41 27.24 4.83
N THR A 112 -10.06 26.24 4.25
CA THR A 112 -9.39 25.09 3.64
C THR A 112 -9.55 25.15 2.13
N VAL A 113 -8.44 25.21 1.40
CA VAL A 113 -8.44 25.12 -0.06
C VAL A 113 -8.11 23.69 -0.46
N LEU A 114 -9.05 23.05 -1.16
CA LEU A 114 -8.94 21.68 -1.67
C LEU A 114 -8.84 21.73 -3.19
N ARG A 115 -7.76 21.15 -3.73
CA ARG A 115 -7.61 20.92 -5.16
C ARG A 115 -7.74 19.42 -5.45
N PHE A 116 -8.77 19.11 -6.24
CA PHE A 116 -9.00 17.78 -6.78
C PHE A 116 -8.49 17.69 -8.21
N GLU A 117 -7.78 16.62 -8.53
CA GLU A 117 -7.46 16.26 -9.90
C GLU A 117 -8.10 14.90 -10.23
N ARG A 118 -8.59 14.79 -11.46
CA ARG A 118 -9.25 13.57 -11.93
C ARG A 118 -8.25 12.41 -11.91
N ALA A 119 -8.63 11.33 -11.24
CA ALA A 119 -7.83 10.12 -11.16
C ALA A 119 -8.29 9.09 -12.19
N GLU A 120 -7.36 8.35 -12.76
CA GLU A 120 -7.68 7.24 -13.65
C GLU A 120 -8.25 6.06 -12.84
N ALA A 121 -9.36 5.50 -13.32
CA ALA A 121 -10.02 4.36 -12.68
C ALA A 121 -9.08 3.15 -12.40
N PRO A 122 -8.14 2.77 -13.29
CA PRO A 122 -7.19 1.69 -13.03
C PRO A 122 -6.31 1.89 -11.81
N ALA A 123 -5.91 3.14 -11.51
CA ALA A 123 -5.10 3.43 -10.32
C ALA A 123 -5.92 3.21 -9.04
N VAL A 124 -7.15 3.69 -8.99
CA VAL A 124 -8.06 3.50 -7.85
C VAL A 124 -8.39 2.03 -7.64
N ASP A 125 -8.68 1.28 -8.71
CA ASP A 125 -8.97 -0.15 -8.62
C ASP A 125 -7.74 -0.94 -8.14
N SER A 126 -6.54 -0.54 -8.53
CA SER A 126 -5.29 -1.13 -8.04
C SER A 126 -5.11 -0.88 -6.53
N VAL A 127 -5.36 0.33 -6.03
CA VAL A 127 -5.30 0.65 -4.60
C VAL A 127 -6.34 -0.15 -3.82
N ARG A 128 -7.57 -0.26 -4.31
CA ARG A 128 -8.62 -1.09 -3.69
C ARG A 128 -8.25 -2.56 -3.66
N ALA A 129 -7.68 -3.08 -4.73
CA ALA A 129 -7.21 -4.46 -4.79
C ALA A 129 -6.11 -4.73 -3.77
N LEU A 130 -5.14 -3.82 -3.62
CA LEU A 130 -4.08 -3.91 -2.61
C LEU A 130 -4.65 -3.87 -1.19
N ALA A 131 -5.56 -2.95 -0.90
CA ALA A 131 -6.24 -2.87 0.39
C ALA A 131 -7.07 -4.14 0.67
N GLY A 132 -7.72 -4.71 -0.34
CA GLY A 132 -8.42 -5.99 -0.25
C GLY A 132 -7.48 -7.16 0.08
N LEU A 133 -6.30 -7.22 -0.55
CA LEU A 133 -5.27 -8.22 -0.25
C LEU A 133 -4.73 -8.07 1.18
N ALA A 134 -4.44 -6.85 1.62
CA ALA A 134 -3.99 -6.60 2.99
C ALA A 134 -5.02 -7.12 4.01
N ARG A 135 -6.29 -6.82 3.82
CA ARG A 135 -7.38 -7.32 4.68
C ARG A 135 -7.50 -8.84 4.66
N ALA A 136 -7.45 -9.47 3.47
CA ALA A 136 -7.53 -10.93 3.33
C ALA A 136 -6.39 -11.65 4.06
N HIS A 137 -5.24 -11.02 4.17
CA HIS A 137 -4.07 -11.54 4.88
C HIS A 137 -3.90 -10.97 6.29
N GLN A 138 -4.92 -10.29 6.83
CA GLN A 138 -4.91 -9.69 8.17
C GLN A 138 -3.73 -8.74 8.40
N GLN A 139 -3.32 -8.04 7.34
CA GLN A 139 -2.25 -7.05 7.40
C GLN A 139 -2.84 -5.65 7.63
N PRO A 140 -2.28 -4.86 8.54
CA PRO A 140 -2.70 -3.48 8.74
C PRO A 140 -2.41 -2.63 7.48
N LEU A 141 -3.30 -1.69 7.17
CA LEU A 141 -3.17 -0.87 5.96
C LEU A 141 -1.97 0.09 6.01
N ASP A 142 -1.57 0.54 7.19
CA ASP A 142 -0.37 1.36 7.42
C ASP A 142 0.94 0.64 7.08
N ARG A 143 0.91 -0.70 7.00
CA ARG A 143 2.06 -1.52 6.55
C ARG A 143 2.08 -1.81 5.05
N LEU A 144 1.08 -1.37 4.30
CA LEU A 144 0.94 -1.74 2.89
C LEU A 144 2.13 -1.28 2.05
N GLU A 145 2.65 -0.09 2.30
CA GLU A 145 3.83 0.45 1.62
C GLU A 145 5.07 -0.45 1.86
N ALA A 146 5.33 -0.80 3.12
CA ALA A 146 6.43 -1.69 3.47
C ALA A 146 6.29 -3.06 2.81
N LEU A 147 5.09 -3.65 2.83
CA LEU A 147 4.83 -4.95 2.18
C LEU A 147 5.04 -4.90 0.66
N VAL A 148 4.68 -3.80 0.01
CA VAL A 148 4.94 -3.61 -1.42
C VAL A 148 6.43 -3.45 -1.68
N ALA A 149 7.16 -2.67 -0.86
CA ALA A 149 8.61 -2.49 -0.97
C ALA A 149 9.34 -3.82 -0.78
N ASP A 150 9.01 -4.60 0.26
CA ASP A 150 9.55 -5.93 0.53
C ASP A 150 9.30 -6.88 -0.66
N GLY A 151 8.11 -6.84 -1.24
CA GLY A 151 7.76 -7.64 -2.41
C GLY A 151 8.59 -7.29 -3.65
N ILE A 152 8.85 -5.99 -3.88
CA ILE A 152 9.72 -5.50 -4.96
C ILE A 152 11.16 -5.96 -4.72
N GLU A 153 11.66 -5.84 -3.51
CA GLU A 153 13.02 -6.26 -3.15
C GLU A 153 13.19 -7.78 -3.28
N ALA A 154 12.28 -8.57 -2.73
CA ALA A 154 12.28 -10.03 -2.86
C ALA A 154 12.32 -10.46 -4.34
N ARG A 155 11.53 -9.80 -5.19
CA ARG A 155 11.52 -10.05 -6.63
C ARG A 155 12.86 -9.71 -7.28
N ARG A 156 13.45 -8.56 -6.95
CA ARG A 156 14.77 -8.13 -7.46
C ARG A 156 15.85 -9.14 -7.09
N ASN A 157 15.85 -9.57 -5.83
CA ASN A 157 16.83 -10.53 -5.30
C ASN A 157 16.68 -11.91 -5.96
N ALA A 158 15.45 -12.39 -6.17
CA ALA A 158 15.21 -13.66 -6.86
C ALA A 158 15.69 -13.63 -8.32
N ILE A 159 15.45 -12.53 -9.05
CA ILE A 159 15.93 -12.37 -10.43
C ILE A 159 17.47 -12.27 -10.46
N ALA A 160 18.07 -11.49 -9.58
CA ALA A 160 19.53 -11.35 -9.52
C ALA A 160 20.21 -12.69 -9.22
N ARG A 161 19.69 -13.46 -8.26
CA ARG A 161 20.20 -14.79 -7.91
C ARG A 161 20.04 -15.78 -9.06
N PHE A 162 18.89 -15.80 -9.73
CA PHE A 162 18.69 -16.63 -10.93
C PHE A 162 19.73 -16.32 -12.01
N CYS A 163 19.92 -15.04 -12.34
CA CYS A 163 20.87 -14.64 -13.37
C CYS A 163 22.32 -14.94 -12.98
N GLY A 164 22.69 -14.73 -11.70
CA GLY A 164 24.02 -15.05 -11.20
C GLY A 164 24.36 -16.53 -11.35
N LEU A 165 23.50 -17.40 -10.82
CA LEU A 165 23.70 -18.86 -10.91
C LEU A 165 23.67 -19.37 -12.36
N SER A 166 22.76 -18.83 -13.19
CA SER A 166 22.71 -19.24 -14.61
C SER A 166 23.95 -18.82 -15.37
N ARG A 167 24.51 -17.64 -15.08
CA ARG A 167 25.78 -17.18 -15.68
C ARG A 167 26.95 -18.09 -15.29
N GLU A 168 27.01 -18.53 -14.04
CA GLU A 168 28.05 -19.48 -13.58
C GLU A 168 27.92 -20.83 -14.27
N LEU A 169 26.71 -21.31 -14.52
CA LEU A 169 26.46 -22.62 -15.16
C LEU A 169 26.63 -22.60 -16.66
N ASP A 170 26.12 -21.58 -17.33
CA ASP A 170 25.99 -21.57 -18.80
C ASP A 170 27.01 -20.62 -19.47
N GLY A 171 27.82 -19.86 -18.68
CA GLY A 171 28.90 -19.02 -19.14
C GLY A 171 28.46 -17.94 -20.15
N GLU A 172 29.25 -17.78 -21.22
CA GLU A 172 28.98 -16.80 -22.29
C GLU A 172 27.70 -17.09 -23.09
N GLY A 173 27.16 -18.31 -23.02
CA GLY A 173 25.90 -18.68 -23.68
C GLY A 173 24.64 -18.16 -22.97
N PHE A 174 24.79 -17.57 -21.79
CA PHE A 174 23.65 -17.06 -21.02
C PHE A 174 23.29 -15.63 -21.41
N ASP A 175 22.13 -15.43 -22.06
CA ASP A 175 21.59 -14.11 -22.37
C ASP A 175 20.85 -13.52 -21.15
N GLU A 176 21.61 -12.82 -20.29
CA GLU A 176 21.08 -12.22 -19.07
C GLU A 176 19.99 -11.18 -19.34
N GLU A 177 20.14 -10.38 -20.40
CA GLU A 177 19.17 -9.33 -20.69
C GLU A 177 17.81 -9.92 -21.09
N ALA A 178 17.80 -10.91 -21.96
CA ALA A 178 16.60 -11.62 -22.35
C ALA A 178 15.92 -12.29 -21.14
N TRP A 179 16.70 -12.92 -20.25
CA TRP A 179 16.16 -13.52 -19.05
C TRP A 179 15.63 -12.51 -18.05
N ARG A 180 16.32 -11.40 -17.81
CA ARG A 180 15.80 -10.32 -16.94
C ARG A 180 14.48 -9.77 -17.47
N ARG A 181 14.36 -9.54 -18.77
CA ARG A 181 13.12 -9.08 -19.42
C ARG A 181 12.00 -10.10 -19.25
N LEU A 182 12.27 -11.38 -19.46
CA LEU A 182 11.30 -12.45 -19.29
C LEU A 182 10.81 -12.55 -17.82
N LEU A 183 11.73 -12.61 -16.86
CA LEU A 183 11.44 -12.77 -15.45
C LEU A 183 10.72 -11.55 -14.86
N SER A 184 10.97 -10.34 -15.37
CA SER A 184 10.27 -9.14 -14.91
C SER A 184 8.75 -9.18 -15.17
N GLY A 185 8.29 -9.91 -16.18
CA GLY A 185 6.89 -10.13 -16.47
C GLY A 185 6.21 -11.26 -15.66
N MET A 186 6.99 -12.09 -14.94
CA MET A 186 6.47 -13.26 -14.20
C MET A 186 6.06 -12.90 -12.78
N ARG A 187 5.20 -13.71 -12.16
CA ARG A 187 4.90 -13.63 -10.73
C ARG A 187 6.08 -14.16 -9.90
N LEU A 188 6.29 -13.62 -8.68
CA LEU A 188 7.39 -14.04 -7.80
C LEU A 188 7.42 -15.55 -7.57
N ARG A 189 6.25 -16.19 -7.42
CA ARG A 189 6.13 -17.65 -7.29
C ARG A 189 6.70 -18.39 -8.51
N GLU A 190 6.46 -17.89 -9.72
CA GLU A 190 6.94 -18.51 -10.96
C GLU A 190 8.45 -18.34 -11.10
N ILE A 191 8.98 -17.17 -10.69
CA ILE A 191 10.42 -16.92 -10.59
C ILE A 191 11.05 -17.91 -9.60
N GLY A 192 10.44 -18.11 -8.42
CA GLY A 192 10.90 -19.04 -7.40
C GLY A 192 11.00 -20.48 -7.90
N VAL A 193 10.03 -20.95 -8.68
CA VAL A 193 10.08 -22.30 -9.29
C VAL A 193 11.24 -22.45 -10.26
N ARG A 194 11.55 -21.42 -11.05
CA ARG A 194 12.68 -21.42 -11.99
C ARG A 194 14.01 -21.34 -11.25
N LEU A 195 14.08 -20.46 -10.25
CA LEU A 195 15.26 -20.33 -9.40
C LEU A 195 15.62 -21.66 -8.72
N ALA A 196 14.65 -22.35 -8.11
CA ALA A 196 14.89 -23.64 -7.47
C ALA A 196 15.50 -24.68 -8.45
N LYS A 197 15.09 -24.68 -9.73
CA LYS A 197 15.67 -25.55 -10.74
C LYS A 197 17.13 -25.20 -11.06
N VAL A 198 17.45 -23.91 -11.13
CA VAL A 198 18.80 -23.45 -11.36
C VAL A 198 19.68 -23.72 -10.15
N GLU A 199 19.20 -23.50 -8.94
CA GLU A 199 19.88 -23.85 -7.69
C GLU A 199 20.22 -25.36 -7.64
N THR A 200 19.27 -26.22 -7.98
CA THR A 200 19.52 -27.67 -8.05
C THR A 200 20.61 -28.02 -9.07
N ARG A 201 20.60 -27.38 -10.26
CA ARG A 201 21.66 -27.60 -11.25
C ARG A 201 23.03 -27.13 -10.76
N HIS A 202 23.03 -25.97 -10.08
CA HIS A 202 24.24 -25.38 -9.52
C HIS A 202 24.83 -26.27 -8.43
N ASP A 203 24.02 -26.77 -7.49
CA ASP A 203 24.47 -27.66 -6.41
C ASP A 203 25.01 -29.00 -6.95
N LEU A 204 24.43 -29.49 -8.05
CA LEU A 204 24.95 -30.70 -8.72
C LEU A 204 26.28 -30.43 -9.43
N ALA A 205 26.49 -29.26 -10.00
CA ALA A 205 27.73 -28.88 -10.67
C ALA A 205 28.85 -28.49 -9.68
N HIS A 206 28.45 -27.98 -8.50
CA HIS A 206 29.35 -27.51 -7.45
C HIS A 206 28.95 -28.17 -6.11
N PRO A 207 29.12 -29.50 -5.97
CA PRO A 207 28.77 -30.16 -4.74
C PRO A 207 29.60 -29.59 -3.58
N PRO A 208 28.99 -29.38 -2.40
CA PRO A 208 29.71 -28.91 -1.24
C PRO A 208 30.90 -29.87 -0.95
N GLU A 209 32.07 -29.28 -0.68
CA GLU A 209 33.21 -30.11 -0.23
C GLU A 209 32.77 -30.96 0.94
N PRO A 210 33.04 -32.26 0.91
CA PRO A 210 32.72 -33.14 2.05
C PRO A 210 33.39 -32.56 3.28
N ALA A 211 32.61 -32.29 4.31
CA ALA A 211 33.13 -31.86 5.61
C ALA A 211 34.31 -32.81 5.94
N SER A 212 35.50 -32.25 6.21
CA SER A 212 36.74 -32.97 6.46
C SER A 212 36.42 -34.16 7.34
N ARG A 213 36.71 -35.37 6.86
CA ARG A 213 36.55 -36.59 7.68
C ARG A 213 37.26 -36.34 9.01
N PRO A 214 36.58 -36.49 10.16
CA PRO A 214 37.29 -36.37 11.44
C PRO A 214 38.51 -37.30 11.36
N GLU A 215 39.69 -36.76 11.68
CA GLU A 215 40.90 -37.58 11.72
C GLU A 215 40.62 -38.86 12.45
N PRO A 216 40.98 -40.04 11.93
CA PRO A 216 40.82 -41.26 12.63
C PRO A 216 41.58 -41.14 13.96
N LEU A 217 40.85 -41.28 15.08
CA LEU A 217 41.45 -41.24 16.39
C LEU A 217 42.59 -42.27 16.41
N PRO A 218 43.79 -41.95 16.92
CA PRO A 218 44.88 -42.88 16.98
C PRO A 218 44.41 -44.13 17.74
N ASP A 219 44.73 -45.31 17.15
CA ASP A 219 44.40 -46.60 17.72
C ASP A 219 44.84 -46.67 19.18
N GLY A 220 43.89 -46.81 20.09
CA GLY A 220 44.13 -46.90 21.54
C GLY A 220 43.53 -45.80 22.41
N SER A 221 42.91 -44.77 21.83
CA SER A 221 42.20 -43.78 22.65
C SER A 221 40.84 -44.31 23.08
N ALA A 222 40.66 -44.49 24.39
CA ALA A 222 39.37 -44.84 25.00
C ALA A 222 38.32 -43.82 24.54
N ARG A 223 37.18 -44.30 24.03
CA ARG A 223 36.04 -43.46 23.67
C ARG A 223 35.71 -42.51 24.83
N PRO A 224 35.73 -41.20 24.64
CA PRO A 224 35.35 -40.30 25.72
C PRO A 224 33.89 -40.55 26.10
N ALA A 225 33.61 -40.50 27.40
CA ALA A 225 32.30 -40.78 28.01
C ALA A 225 31.15 -39.87 27.52
N HIS A 226 31.36 -39.14 26.43
CA HIS A 226 30.40 -38.23 25.83
C HIS A 226 29.23 -38.94 25.13
N ASP A 227 29.44 -40.15 24.61
CA ASP A 227 28.38 -40.90 23.91
C ASP A 227 27.28 -41.45 24.85
N ALA A 228 27.59 -41.63 26.13
CA ALA A 228 26.61 -42.10 27.10
C ALA A 228 25.57 -41.03 27.47
N ARG A 229 25.87 -39.72 27.27
CA ARG A 229 24.93 -38.61 27.55
C ARG A 229 23.99 -38.35 26.38
N LEU A 230 24.45 -38.47 25.13
CA LEU A 230 23.62 -38.33 23.95
C LEU A 230 22.57 -39.43 23.80
N GLY A 231 22.94 -40.68 24.10
CA GLY A 231 22.01 -41.82 24.11
C GLY A 231 20.93 -41.74 25.20
N ARG A 232 21.15 -40.93 26.25
CA ARG A 232 20.16 -40.70 27.31
C ARG A 232 19.20 -39.57 26.95
N ALA A 233 19.70 -38.50 26.27
CA ALA A 233 18.88 -37.40 25.81
C ALA A 233 17.88 -37.82 24.71
N MET A 234 18.27 -38.71 23.81
CA MET A 234 17.37 -39.22 22.76
C MET A 234 16.27 -40.15 23.28
N ARG A 235 16.46 -40.83 24.45
CA ARG A 235 15.42 -41.67 25.06
C ARG A 235 14.38 -40.91 25.86
N ILE A 236 14.65 -39.67 26.25
CA ILE A 236 13.70 -38.78 26.96
C ILE A 236 12.76 -38.06 25.99
N ALA A 237 13.14 -37.93 24.72
CA ALA A 237 12.32 -37.27 23.70
C ALA A 237 11.32 -38.22 22.99
N GLN A 238 11.27 -39.50 23.35
CA GLN A 238 10.36 -40.51 22.78
C GLN A 238 9.40 -41.15 23.82
N GLY A 239 9.26 -40.51 24.98
CA GLY A 239 8.30 -40.91 26.03
C GLY A 239 7.16 -39.92 26.19
#